data_d6e1a471e22a921561bb73bd5aa83df8
#
_entry.id   d6e1a471e22a921561bb73bd5aa83df8
#
_cell.length_a   1.000
_cell.length_b   1.000
_cell.length_c   1.000
_cell.angle_alpha   90.00
_cell.angle_beta   90.00
_cell.angle_gamma   90.00
#
_symmetry.space_group_name_H-M   'P 1'
#
loop_
_entity.id
_entity.type
_entity.pdbx_description
1 polymer ?
#
loop_
_entity_poly.entity_id
_entity_poly.type
_entity_poly.pdbx_seq_one_letter_code
_entity_poly.pdbx_strand_id
1 'polypeptide(L)'
;KTPNGFKIKRYDFILNLIKEIKVKSKIISSTGYISRELDNILKLNKSNLIKPFYMVGGMGHSSAVTAGLSLNSKVQNICIDGDGALLMHLGSMGIISKFSGKKFKHIMLRNNAHESVGGQTTNSDHVDFKKLSISLGYNSYFKIENLYKYKNILKKFLNEKKPSFLEVRIKSGSIMNLSRPKNLKLIKEDLMKKY
;
A
#
# COMPACT_ATOMS: atom_id res chain seq x y z
N LYS A 1 11.70 18.77 -8.56
CA LYS A 1 10.38 19.47 -8.62
C LYS A 1 9.30 18.42 -8.78
N THR A 2 8.36 18.36 -7.86
CA THR A 2 7.21 17.46 -7.95
C THR A 2 6.43 17.76 -9.23
N PRO A 3 6.03 16.76 -10.04
CA PRO A 3 5.18 17.04 -11.20
C PRO A 3 3.93 17.78 -10.74
N ASN A 4 3.77 18.99 -11.20
CA ASN A 4 2.59 19.82 -10.95
C ASN A 4 1.36 19.09 -11.51
N GLY A 5 0.44 18.66 -10.67
CA GLY A 5 -0.83 18.11 -11.13
C GLY A 5 -1.50 17.05 -10.27
N PHE A 6 -0.77 16.35 -9.39
CA PHE A 6 -1.43 15.36 -8.53
C PHE A 6 -2.17 16.06 -7.38
N LYS A 7 -3.47 15.76 -7.27
CA LYS A 7 -4.37 16.43 -6.31
C LYS A 7 -4.67 15.60 -5.07
N ILE A 8 -4.43 14.29 -5.12
CA ILE A 8 -4.79 13.35 -4.05
C ILE A 8 -3.70 13.42 -2.95
N LYS A 9 -4.06 13.81 -1.74
CA LYS A 9 -3.17 13.71 -0.59
C LYS A 9 -3.11 12.25 -0.14
N ARG A 10 -1.91 11.78 0.25
CA ARG A 10 -1.70 10.42 0.78
C ARG A 10 -2.62 10.12 1.95
N TYR A 11 -2.69 11.02 2.91
CA TYR A 11 -3.56 10.88 4.09
C TYR A 11 -5.02 10.66 3.71
N ASP A 12 -5.56 11.49 2.80
CA ASP A 12 -6.96 11.41 2.39
C ASP A 12 -7.24 10.09 1.65
N PHE A 13 -6.29 9.61 0.84
CA PHE A 13 -6.41 8.31 0.18
C PHE A 13 -6.43 7.17 1.20
N ILE A 14 -5.48 7.14 2.15
CA ILE A 14 -5.42 6.08 3.18
C ILE A 14 -6.68 6.11 4.05
N LEU A 15 -7.15 7.29 4.47
CA LEU A 15 -8.40 7.43 5.24
C LEU A 15 -9.61 6.85 4.48
N ASN A 16 -9.71 7.15 3.19
CA ASN A 16 -10.80 6.61 2.36
C ASN A 16 -10.65 5.10 2.12
N LEU A 17 -9.43 4.60 1.94
CA LEU A 17 -9.16 3.16 1.87
C LEU A 17 -9.67 2.45 3.13
N ILE A 18 -9.33 2.95 4.31
CA ILE A 18 -9.77 2.39 5.60
C ILE A 18 -11.31 2.40 5.70
N LYS A 19 -11.96 3.47 5.27
CA LYS A 19 -13.44 3.57 5.27
C LYS A 19 -14.12 2.60 4.29
N GLU A 20 -13.47 2.27 3.18
CA GLU A 20 -14.01 1.34 2.17
C GLU A 20 -13.75 -0.14 2.50
N ILE A 21 -12.86 -0.46 3.43
CA ILE A 21 -12.64 -1.84 3.89
C ILE A 21 -13.80 -2.28 4.78
N LYS A 22 -14.55 -3.28 4.32
CA LYS A 22 -15.75 -3.81 5.00
C LYS A 22 -15.56 -5.23 5.54
N VAL A 23 -14.39 -5.81 5.36
CA VAL A 23 -14.05 -7.18 5.78
C VAL A 23 -12.77 -7.18 6.60
N LYS A 24 -12.59 -8.21 7.44
CA LYS A 24 -11.34 -8.40 8.18
C LYS A 24 -10.17 -8.39 7.24
N SER A 25 -9.17 -7.56 7.53
CA SER A 25 -8.03 -7.30 6.65
C SER A 25 -6.75 -7.14 7.45
N LYS A 26 -5.64 -7.60 6.86
CA LYS A 26 -4.30 -7.29 7.31
C LYS A 26 -3.71 -6.25 6.36
N ILE A 27 -3.15 -5.18 6.89
CA ILE A 27 -2.51 -4.12 6.08
C ILE A 27 -1.04 -4.04 6.44
N ILE A 28 -0.19 -4.32 5.49
CA ILE A 28 1.26 -4.18 5.62
C ILE A 28 1.69 -2.96 4.83
N SER A 29 2.25 -1.98 5.51
CA SER A 29 2.70 -0.74 4.89
C SER A 29 4.21 -0.63 4.83
N SER A 30 4.70 -0.04 3.75
CA SER A 30 6.08 0.39 3.62
C SER A 30 6.44 1.41 4.72
N THR A 31 7.73 1.54 5.00
CA THR A 31 8.27 2.53 5.94
C THR A 31 8.00 3.98 5.50
N GLY A 32 8.35 4.94 6.33
CA GLY A 32 8.25 6.37 6.02
C GLY A 32 6.89 6.98 6.37
N TYR A 33 6.43 7.94 5.59
CA TYR A 33 5.18 8.65 5.86
C TYR A 33 3.94 7.76 5.67
N ILE A 34 4.00 6.73 4.83
CA ILE A 34 2.88 5.79 4.66
C ILE A 34 2.54 5.12 5.97
N SER A 35 3.54 4.56 6.67
CA SER A 35 3.31 3.91 7.97
C SER A 35 2.86 4.88 9.05
N ARG A 36 3.40 6.10 9.08
CA ARG A 36 3.04 7.10 10.07
C ARG A 36 1.60 7.59 9.91
N GLU A 37 1.18 7.86 8.67
CA GLU A 37 -0.19 8.29 8.37
C GLU A 37 -1.19 7.17 8.61
N LEU A 38 -0.87 5.94 8.22
CA LEU A 38 -1.71 4.78 8.49
C LEU A 38 -1.90 4.55 10.00
N ASP A 39 -0.82 4.61 10.79
CA ASP A 39 -0.87 4.47 12.25
C ASP A 39 -1.75 5.55 12.89
N ASN A 40 -1.58 6.81 12.46
CA ASN A 40 -2.40 7.92 12.94
C ASN A 40 -3.89 7.72 12.61
N ILE A 41 -4.20 7.35 11.37
CA ILE A 41 -5.58 7.12 10.93
C ILE A 41 -6.23 5.98 11.72
N LEU A 42 -5.53 4.87 11.94
CA LEU A 42 -6.08 3.73 12.67
C LEU A 42 -6.31 4.02 14.15
N LYS A 43 -5.44 4.81 14.79
CA LYS A 43 -5.63 5.28 16.16
C LYS A 43 -6.87 6.16 16.31
N LEU A 44 -7.12 7.04 15.34
CA LEU A 44 -8.29 7.92 15.35
C LEU A 44 -9.60 7.19 15.03
N ASN A 45 -9.56 6.21 14.13
CA ASN A 45 -10.78 5.54 13.64
C ASN A 45 -11.11 4.22 14.34
N LYS A 46 -10.26 3.70 15.24
CA LYS A 46 -10.47 2.50 16.08
C LYS A 46 -11.13 1.32 15.35
N SER A 47 -10.66 0.98 14.15
CA SER A 47 -11.27 -0.09 13.35
C SER A 47 -10.86 -1.48 13.85
N ASN A 48 -11.83 -2.30 14.26
CA ASN A 48 -11.63 -3.70 14.64
C ASN A 48 -11.48 -4.65 13.43
N LEU A 49 -11.64 -4.14 12.21
CA LEU A 49 -11.52 -4.91 10.98
C LEU A 49 -10.09 -4.99 10.47
N ILE A 50 -9.17 -4.17 10.99
CA ILE A 50 -7.85 -4.00 10.40
C ILE A 50 -6.75 -4.31 11.40
N LYS A 51 -5.88 -5.26 11.04
CA LYS A 51 -4.60 -5.50 11.73
C LYS A 51 -3.46 -4.93 10.90
N PRO A 52 -2.81 -3.85 11.37
CA PRO A 52 -1.70 -3.23 10.65
C PRO A 52 -0.38 -3.94 10.95
N PHE A 53 0.57 -3.79 10.02
CA PHE A 53 1.98 -4.01 10.25
C PHE A 53 2.81 -2.98 9.48
N TYR A 54 3.86 -2.48 10.10
CA TYR A 54 4.70 -1.41 9.57
C TYR A 54 6.12 -1.94 9.33
N MET A 55 6.58 -1.87 8.07
CA MET A 55 7.92 -2.35 7.67
C MET A 55 8.99 -1.36 8.11
N VAL A 56 9.32 -1.35 9.39
CA VAL A 56 10.40 -0.51 9.93
C VAL A 56 11.74 -1.15 9.58
N GLY A 57 12.62 -0.39 8.91
CA GLY A 57 13.94 -0.86 8.48
C GLY A 57 13.96 -1.80 7.26
N GLY A 58 12.80 -2.28 6.80
CA GLY A 58 12.69 -3.22 5.68
C GLY A 58 12.07 -2.59 4.43
N MET A 59 12.59 -1.44 3.98
CA MET A 59 12.09 -0.80 2.76
C MET A 59 12.14 -1.75 1.57
N GLY A 60 11.06 -1.81 0.77
CA GLY A 60 10.93 -2.69 -0.39
C GLY A 60 10.43 -4.11 -0.10
N HIS A 61 10.31 -4.53 1.17
CA HIS A 61 9.89 -5.90 1.52
C HIS A 61 8.40 -6.03 1.89
N SER A 62 7.64 -4.93 1.91
CA SER A 62 6.22 -4.93 2.30
C SER A 62 5.39 -5.90 1.47
N SER A 63 5.60 -5.89 0.16
CA SER A 63 4.87 -6.74 -0.78
C SER A 63 5.18 -8.23 -0.58
N ALA A 64 6.44 -8.60 -0.37
CA ALA A 64 6.85 -9.98 -0.12
C ALA A 64 6.27 -10.50 1.21
N VAL A 65 6.34 -9.71 2.29
CA VAL A 65 5.73 -10.05 3.59
C VAL A 65 4.22 -10.21 3.46
N THR A 66 3.55 -9.30 2.76
CA THR A 66 2.10 -9.38 2.54
C THR A 66 1.72 -10.61 1.73
N ALA A 67 2.49 -10.93 0.69
CA ALA A 67 2.27 -12.13 -0.13
C ALA A 67 2.40 -13.41 0.70
N GLY A 68 3.47 -13.52 1.51
CA GLY A 68 3.66 -14.66 2.43
C GLY A 68 2.49 -14.82 3.40
N LEU A 69 2.01 -13.73 4.02
CA LEU A 69 0.84 -13.76 4.88
C LEU A 69 -0.44 -14.17 4.15
N SER A 70 -0.54 -13.87 2.86
CA SER A 70 -1.74 -14.15 2.06
C SER A 70 -1.91 -15.63 1.67
N LEU A 71 -0.84 -16.43 1.67
CA LEU A 71 -0.85 -17.81 1.21
C LEU A 71 -1.92 -18.67 1.91
N ASN A 72 -1.99 -18.58 3.22
CA ASN A 72 -2.92 -19.35 4.06
C ASN A 72 -3.96 -18.46 4.75
N SER A 73 -4.16 -17.22 4.25
CA SER A 73 -5.04 -16.25 4.90
C SER A 73 -6.48 -16.36 4.38
N LYS A 74 -7.44 -16.46 5.31
CA LYS A 74 -8.87 -16.37 5.02
C LYS A 74 -9.34 -14.90 4.88
N VAL A 75 -8.54 -13.94 5.30
CA VAL A 75 -8.87 -12.50 5.26
C VAL A 75 -8.15 -11.79 4.13
N GLN A 76 -8.56 -10.56 3.84
CA GLN A 76 -7.90 -9.72 2.84
C GLN A 76 -6.50 -9.30 3.34
N ASN A 77 -5.50 -9.34 2.47
CA ASN A 77 -4.14 -8.91 2.76
C ASN A 77 -3.74 -7.80 1.79
N ILE A 78 -3.53 -6.61 2.33
CA ILE A 78 -3.29 -5.39 1.57
C ILE A 78 -1.87 -4.92 1.83
N CYS A 79 -1.07 -4.83 0.77
CA CYS A 79 0.21 -4.14 0.78
C CYS A 79 0.01 -2.68 0.38
N ILE A 80 0.59 -1.74 1.13
CA ILE A 80 0.68 -0.32 0.74
C ILE A 80 2.15 0.04 0.63
N ASP A 81 2.63 0.13 -0.61
CA ASP A 81 4.00 0.50 -0.94
C ASP A 81 4.09 1.94 -1.45
N GLY A 82 5.28 2.54 -1.32
CA GLY A 82 5.68 3.69 -2.11
C GLY A 82 6.36 3.24 -3.40
N ASP A 83 6.36 4.10 -4.41
CA ASP A 83 7.02 3.81 -5.70
C ASP A 83 8.51 3.51 -5.54
N GLY A 84 9.24 4.28 -4.72
CA GLY A 84 10.64 4.01 -4.44
C GLY A 84 10.88 2.69 -3.71
N ALA A 85 10.00 2.32 -2.76
CA ALA A 85 10.09 1.05 -2.05
C ALA A 85 9.84 -0.14 -2.99
N LEU A 86 8.83 -0.03 -3.86
CA LEU A 86 8.52 -1.06 -4.85
C LEU A 86 9.68 -1.27 -5.82
N LEU A 87 10.30 -0.18 -6.32
CA LEU A 87 11.43 -0.28 -7.25
C LEU A 87 12.67 -0.94 -6.66
N MET A 88 12.89 -0.82 -5.33
CA MET A 88 14.04 -1.49 -4.67
C MET A 88 14.02 -3.01 -4.80
N HIS A 89 12.84 -3.64 -4.85
CA HIS A 89 12.66 -5.09 -4.95
C HIS A 89 11.68 -5.48 -6.07
N LEU A 90 11.78 -4.79 -7.19
CA LEU A 90 10.88 -4.94 -8.34
C LEU A 90 10.78 -6.38 -8.83
N GLY A 91 11.90 -7.11 -8.87
CA GLY A 91 11.94 -8.52 -9.31
C GLY A 91 11.05 -9.46 -8.49
N SER A 92 10.73 -9.11 -7.24
CA SER A 92 9.84 -9.92 -6.41
C SER A 92 8.39 -9.94 -6.91
N MET A 93 7.96 -8.95 -7.70
CA MET A 93 6.59 -8.85 -8.19
C MET A 93 6.15 -10.09 -9.01
N GLY A 94 7.04 -10.66 -9.81
CA GLY A 94 6.74 -11.87 -10.60
C GLY A 94 6.46 -13.10 -9.73
N ILE A 95 7.20 -13.26 -8.63
CA ILE A 95 6.96 -14.33 -7.65
C ILE A 95 5.66 -14.05 -6.87
N ILE A 96 5.49 -12.80 -6.42
CA ILE A 96 4.32 -12.36 -5.65
C ILE A 96 3.03 -12.60 -6.42
N SER A 97 2.96 -12.21 -7.69
CA SER A 97 1.76 -12.37 -8.52
C SER A 97 1.34 -13.82 -8.70
N LYS A 98 2.32 -14.72 -8.82
CA LYS A 98 2.10 -16.15 -9.04
C LYS A 98 1.74 -16.91 -7.75
N PHE A 99 2.42 -16.61 -6.65
CA PHE A 99 2.36 -17.43 -5.43
C PHE A 99 1.54 -16.79 -4.30
N SER A 100 1.19 -15.51 -4.37
CA SER A 100 0.33 -14.90 -3.34
C SER A 100 -1.08 -15.48 -3.34
N GLY A 101 -1.74 -15.39 -2.18
CA GLY A 101 -3.11 -15.84 -2.03
C GLY A 101 -4.12 -15.00 -2.83
N LYS A 102 -5.27 -15.58 -3.15
CA LYS A 102 -6.34 -14.94 -3.96
C LYS A 102 -6.81 -13.58 -3.42
N LYS A 103 -6.67 -13.35 -2.11
CA LYS A 103 -7.10 -12.10 -1.45
C LYS A 103 -5.95 -11.09 -1.25
N PHE A 104 -4.85 -11.25 -1.98
CA PHE A 104 -3.75 -10.31 -1.96
C PHE A 104 -4.07 -9.06 -2.79
N LYS A 105 -3.80 -7.89 -2.22
CA LYS A 105 -3.99 -6.58 -2.83
C LYS A 105 -2.72 -5.76 -2.73
N HIS A 106 -2.19 -5.28 -3.84
CA HIS A 106 -0.98 -4.45 -3.89
C HIS A 106 -1.32 -3.03 -4.31
N ILE A 107 -1.15 -2.09 -3.41
CA ILE A 107 -1.34 -0.65 -3.64
C ILE A 107 0.03 0.01 -3.69
N MET A 108 0.31 0.75 -4.74
CA MET A 108 1.47 1.60 -4.86
C MET A 108 1.06 3.07 -4.83
N LEU A 109 1.55 3.81 -3.85
CA LEU A 109 1.39 5.26 -3.74
C LEU A 109 2.57 5.94 -4.43
N ARG A 110 2.31 6.58 -5.57
CA ARG A 110 3.32 7.16 -6.45
C ARG A 110 3.33 8.68 -6.34
N ASN A 111 4.42 9.22 -5.82
CA ASN A 111 4.69 10.65 -5.79
C ASN A 111 6.01 11.03 -6.48
N ASN A 112 6.73 10.07 -7.03
CA ASN A 112 8.04 10.19 -7.68
C ASN A 112 9.14 10.73 -6.75
N ALA A 113 9.01 10.56 -5.42
CA ALA A 113 9.99 11.10 -4.47
C ALA A 113 10.17 10.23 -3.22
N HIS A 114 11.41 10.14 -2.73
CA HIS A 114 11.77 9.57 -1.43
C HIS A 114 11.54 10.60 -0.30
N GLU A 115 10.30 11.02 -0.07
CA GLU A 115 9.98 12.15 0.82
C GLU A 115 10.49 12.02 2.25
N SER A 116 10.53 10.82 2.80
CA SER A 116 10.92 10.62 4.21
C SER A 116 12.42 10.68 4.47
N VAL A 117 13.24 10.76 3.41
CA VAL A 117 14.71 10.71 3.48
C VAL A 117 15.41 11.76 2.62
N GLY A 118 14.72 12.85 2.27
CA GLY A 118 15.34 13.99 1.57
C GLY A 118 14.67 14.41 0.27
N GLY A 119 13.67 13.68 -0.21
CA GLY A 119 12.85 14.09 -1.37
C GLY A 119 13.50 13.84 -2.72
N GLN A 120 14.56 13.03 -2.79
CA GLN A 120 15.19 12.63 -4.05
C GLN A 120 14.18 11.93 -4.96
N THR A 121 14.36 12.06 -6.28
CA THR A 121 13.50 11.38 -7.25
C THR A 121 13.64 9.86 -7.17
N THR A 122 12.52 9.15 -7.32
CA THR A 122 12.50 7.67 -7.45
C THR A 122 12.69 7.22 -8.89
N ASN A 123 12.69 8.14 -9.87
CA ASN A 123 12.66 7.84 -11.31
C ASN A 123 11.50 6.92 -11.75
N SER A 124 10.45 6.86 -10.95
CA SER A 124 9.28 6.01 -11.25
C SER A 124 8.45 6.53 -12.43
N ASP A 125 8.64 7.78 -12.86
CA ASP A 125 7.97 8.41 -14.00
C ASP A 125 8.33 7.77 -15.36
N HIS A 126 9.48 7.10 -15.43
CA HIS A 126 9.89 6.34 -16.63
C HIS A 126 9.29 4.92 -16.70
N VAL A 127 8.56 4.48 -15.65
CA VAL A 127 8.03 3.12 -15.58
C VAL A 127 6.54 3.08 -15.93
N ASP A 128 6.19 2.26 -16.92
CA ASP A 128 4.81 1.89 -17.22
C ASP A 128 4.37 0.75 -16.28
N PHE A 129 3.82 1.10 -15.11
CA PHE A 129 3.40 0.11 -14.12
C PHE A 129 2.22 -0.76 -14.57
N LYS A 130 1.43 -0.32 -15.55
CA LYS A 130 0.38 -1.14 -16.13
C LYS A 130 0.99 -2.30 -16.92
N LYS A 131 1.86 -2.01 -17.87
CA LYS A 131 2.54 -3.05 -18.67
C LYS A 131 3.36 -3.96 -17.75
N LEU A 132 4.12 -3.37 -16.83
CA LEU A 132 4.95 -4.09 -15.88
C LEU A 132 4.13 -5.08 -15.02
N SER A 133 3.10 -4.62 -14.35
CA SER A 133 2.31 -5.47 -13.46
C SER A 133 1.61 -6.60 -14.19
N ILE A 134 1.05 -6.34 -15.37
CA ILE A 134 0.38 -7.38 -16.17
C ILE A 134 1.40 -8.40 -16.71
N SER A 135 2.55 -7.95 -17.22
CA SER A 135 3.61 -8.86 -17.71
C SER A 135 4.20 -9.72 -16.61
N LEU A 136 4.25 -9.22 -15.37
CA LEU A 136 4.69 -9.97 -14.21
C LEU A 136 3.58 -10.85 -13.58
N GLY A 137 2.38 -10.91 -14.18
CA GLY A 137 1.34 -11.87 -13.84
C GLY A 137 0.28 -11.38 -12.85
N TYR A 138 0.20 -10.08 -12.53
CA TYR A 138 -0.96 -9.57 -11.81
C TYR A 138 -2.22 -9.72 -12.67
N ASN A 139 -3.30 -10.18 -12.06
CA ASN A 139 -4.54 -10.44 -12.80
C ASN A 139 -5.22 -9.17 -13.29
N SER A 140 -5.11 -8.09 -12.53
CA SER A 140 -5.77 -6.83 -12.84
C SER A 140 -4.91 -5.64 -12.41
N TYR A 141 -4.95 -4.59 -13.22
CA TYR A 141 -4.37 -3.29 -12.92
C TYR A 141 -5.44 -2.22 -12.82
N PHE A 142 -5.35 -1.41 -11.77
CA PHE A 142 -6.20 -0.26 -11.53
C PHE A 142 -5.35 0.99 -11.38
N LYS A 143 -5.91 2.16 -11.73
CA LYS A 143 -5.23 3.44 -11.60
C LYS A 143 -6.16 4.51 -11.05
N ILE A 144 -5.65 5.28 -10.08
CA ILE A 144 -6.32 6.46 -9.52
C ILE A 144 -5.38 7.65 -9.68
N GLU A 145 -5.78 8.66 -10.46
CA GLU A 145 -5.00 9.89 -10.72
C GLU A 145 -5.71 11.15 -10.25
N ASN A 146 -7.02 11.07 -10.07
CA ASN A 146 -7.85 12.21 -9.65
C ASN A 146 -8.97 11.76 -8.72
N LEU A 147 -9.68 12.72 -8.14
CA LEU A 147 -10.76 12.45 -7.20
C LEU A 147 -12.06 11.99 -7.88
N TYR A 148 -12.14 12.08 -9.20
CA TYR A 148 -13.32 11.67 -9.95
C TYR A 148 -13.38 10.14 -10.09
N LYS A 149 -14.50 9.53 -9.73
CA LYS A 149 -14.73 8.06 -9.77
C LYS A 149 -13.75 7.21 -8.92
N TYR A 150 -12.85 7.82 -8.13
CA TYR A 150 -11.84 7.04 -7.43
C TYR A 150 -12.45 6.03 -6.44
N LYS A 151 -13.57 6.36 -5.78
CA LYS A 151 -14.26 5.43 -4.86
C LYS A 151 -14.75 4.17 -5.59
N ASN A 152 -15.27 4.31 -6.81
CA ASN A 152 -15.72 3.17 -7.62
C ASN A 152 -14.54 2.29 -8.04
N ILE A 153 -13.41 2.90 -8.42
CA ILE A 153 -12.19 2.15 -8.76
C ILE A 153 -11.68 1.40 -7.53
N LEU A 154 -11.64 2.07 -6.37
CA LEU A 154 -11.20 1.47 -5.11
C LEU A 154 -12.09 0.28 -4.70
N LYS A 155 -13.42 0.42 -4.80
CA LYS A 155 -14.36 -0.68 -4.54
C LYS A 155 -14.15 -1.85 -5.49
N LYS A 156 -13.99 -1.62 -6.79
CA LYS A 156 -13.69 -2.68 -7.76
C LYS A 156 -12.39 -3.40 -7.41
N PHE A 157 -11.32 -2.64 -7.11
CA PHE A 157 -10.03 -3.19 -6.70
C PHE A 157 -10.13 -4.05 -5.43
N LEU A 158 -10.80 -3.57 -4.39
CA LEU A 158 -10.97 -4.32 -3.13
C LEU A 158 -11.77 -5.62 -3.31
N ASN A 159 -12.75 -5.61 -4.23
CA ASN A 159 -13.60 -6.78 -4.53
C ASN A 159 -12.97 -7.76 -5.53
N GLU A 160 -11.84 -7.43 -6.13
CA GLU A 160 -11.15 -8.35 -7.04
C GLU A 160 -10.79 -9.66 -6.33
N LYS A 161 -11.02 -10.79 -7.01
CA LYS A 161 -10.85 -12.13 -6.40
C LYS A 161 -9.47 -12.74 -6.61
N LYS A 162 -8.59 -12.04 -7.32
CA LYS A 162 -7.23 -12.48 -7.63
C LYS A 162 -6.21 -11.40 -7.27
N PRO A 163 -4.91 -11.72 -7.22
CA PRO A 163 -3.87 -10.73 -6.99
C PRO A 163 -4.00 -9.56 -7.97
N SER A 164 -4.16 -8.37 -7.44
CA SER A 164 -4.41 -7.15 -8.22
C SER A 164 -3.51 -6.01 -7.78
N PHE A 165 -3.17 -5.15 -8.73
CA PHE A 165 -2.28 -4.02 -8.53
C PHE A 165 -3.05 -2.71 -8.71
N LEU A 166 -2.88 -1.77 -7.78
CA LEU A 166 -3.46 -0.42 -7.83
C LEU A 166 -2.35 0.62 -7.76
N GLU A 167 -2.17 1.38 -8.83
CA GLU A 167 -1.37 2.60 -8.84
C GLU A 167 -2.22 3.79 -8.41
N VAL A 168 -1.77 4.53 -7.41
CA VAL A 168 -2.42 5.77 -6.97
C VAL A 168 -1.42 6.91 -7.09
N ARG A 169 -1.72 7.89 -7.93
CA ARG A 169 -0.92 9.09 -8.05
C ARG A 169 -1.27 10.09 -6.96
N ILE A 170 -0.32 10.33 -6.08
CA ILE A 170 -0.49 11.20 -4.92
C ILE A 170 0.38 12.44 -5.01
N LYS A 171 -0.11 13.54 -4.42
CA LYS A 171 0.67 14.74 -4.20
C LYS A 171 1.74 14.47 -3.14
N SER A 172 2.93 15.00 -3.32
CA SER A 172 3.95 15.05 -2.26
C SER A 172 3.49 15.92 -1.10
N GLY A 173 3.98 15.61 0.09
CA GLY A 173 3.64 16.24 1.35
C GLY A 173 3.02 15.26 2.34
N SER A 174 3.18 15.56 3.62
CA SER A 174 2.59 14.81 4.73
C SER A 174 1.85 15.78 5.66
N ILE A 175 0.96 15.25 6.50
CA ILE A 175 0.43 16.03 7.61
C ILE A 175 1.55 16.30 8.64
N MET A 176 1.42 17.40 9.38
CA MET A 176 2.42 17.79 10.38
C MET A 176 2.37 16.88 11.62
N ASN A 177 3.47 16.83 12.38
CA ASN A 177 3.56 16.18 13.69
C ASN A 177 3.26 14.67 13.71
N LEU A 178 3.61 13.94 12.65
CA LEU A 178 3.46 12.49 12.60
C LEU A 178 4.57 11.79 13.38
N SER A 179 4.21 11.11 14.44
CA SER A 179 5.12 10.20 15.16
C SER A 179 5.35 8.90 14.37
N ARG A 180 6.48 8.25 14.62
CA ARG A 180 6.70 6.88 14.14
C ARG A 180 5.80 5.91 14.91
N PRO A 181 5.32 4.81 14.28
CA PRO A 181 4.63 3.74 14.99
C PRO A 181 5.47 3.23 16.16
N LYS A 182 4.82 3.03 17.32
CA LYS A 182 5.43 2.51 18.54
C LYS A 182 4.93 1.08 18.80
N ASN A 183 5.54 0.40 19.78
CA ASN A 183 5.10 -0.94 20.21
C ASN A 183 5.07 -2.00 19.08
N LEU A 184 6.09 -1.99 18.22
CA LEU A 184 6.16 -2.86 17.02
C LEU A 184 6.08 -4.35 17.38
N LYS A 185 6.59 -4.76 18.55
CA LYS A 185 6.49 -6.15 19.04
C LYS A 185 5.03 -6.54 19.24
N LEU A 186 4.23 -5.72 19.93
CA LEU A 186 2.80 -5.98 20.14
C LEU A 186 2.01 -6.00 18.84
N ILE A 187 2.33 -5.10 17.91
CA ILE A 187 1.73 -5.05 16.57
C ILE A 187 2.01 -6.34 15.81
N LYS A 188 3.25 -6.84 15.86
CA LYS A 188 3.63 -8.14 15.26
C LYS A 188 2.86 -9.29 15.89
N GLU A 189 2.82 -9.36 17.21
CA GLU A 189 2.11 -10.41 17.96
C GLU A 189 0.62 -10.41 17.62
N ASP A 190 -0.01 -9.24 17.52
CA ASP A 190 -1.42 -9.14 17.11
C ASP A 190 -1.66 -9.56 15.65
N LEU A 191 -0.76 -9.18 14.75
CA LEU A 191 -0.81 -9.62 13.34
C LEU A 191 -0.77 -11.15 13.22
N MET A 192 0.03 -11.82 14.06
CA MET A 192 0.23 -13.28 14.05
C MET A 192 -0.97 -14.05 14.64
N LYS A 193 -1.81 -13.42 15.45
CA LYS A 193 -3.03 -14.04 15.98
C LYS A 193 -4.00 -14.32 14.82
N LYS A 194 -4.70 -15.45 14.92
CA LYS A 194 -5.85 -15.74 14.04
C LYS A 194 -6.92 -14.65 14.24
N TYR A 195 -7.64 -14.34 13.17
CA TYR A 195 -8.82 -13.48 13.26
C TYR A 195 -9.97 -14.27 13.86
#